data_4c6b76b1ed5b19e6d79672cdfd956c6d
#
_entry.id   4c6b76b1ed5b19e6d79672cdfd956c6d
#
_cell.length_a   1.000
_cell.length_b   1.000
_cell.length_c   1.000
_cell.angle_alpha   90.00
_cell.angle_beta   90.00
_cell.angle_gamma   90.00
#
_symmetry.space_group_name_H-M   'P 1'
#
loop_
_entity.id
_entity.type
_entity.pdbx_description
1 polymer ?
#
loop_
_entity_poly.entity_id
_entity_poly.type
_entity_poly.pdbx_seq_one_letter_code
_entity_poly.pdbx_strand_id
1 'polypeptide(L)'
;MFNDICAVLTEILDSNVLVVSKKGKILGVSKCDHVREIHELITEAVGSHIDSMLNERLLSVLSTKENVNLETLGFSADAVEGCQAIITPIDIAGERLGTLFIYKQDATYSIDDIILSEYGTAVVGLEMLRSVNEESAEETRKEHVVQAAISTLSFSELEAIIHIFKELNGTEGILVASKVADRVGITRSVIVNALRKFESAGVIESRSSGMKGTYIKVLNDYVFTELERIENCLLYTSPSPRDA
;
A
#
# COMPACT_ATOMS: atom_id res chain seq x y z
N MET A 1 7.53 3.59 -13.55
CA MET A 1 8.22 2.32 -13.78
C MET A 1 7.34 1.25 -14.44
N PHE A 2 6.20 0.80 -13.88
CA PHE A 2 5.35 -0.18 -14.59
C PHE A 2 4.88 0.30 -15.96
N ASN A 3 4.50 1.58 -16.10
CA ASN A 3 4.13 2.16 -17.39
C ASN A 3 5.30 2.15 -18.39
N ASP A 4 6.52 2.34 -17.94
CA ASP A 4 7.69 2.31 -18.81
C ASP A 4 7.93 0.91 -19.38
N ILE A 5 7.76 -0.13 -18.54
CA ILE A 5 7.84 -1.53 -18.95
C ILE A 5 6.71 -1.84 -19.96
N CYS A 6 5.47 -1.39 -19.65
CA CYS A 6 4.35 -1.54 -20.58
C CYS A 6 4.63 -0.86 -21.91
N ALA A 7 5.22 0.36 -21.92
CA ALA A 7 5.54 1.08 -23.14
C ALA A 7 6.56 0.33 -24.00
N VAL A 8 7.60 -0.21 -23.39
CA VAL A 8 8.59 -1.04 -24.11
C VAL A 8 7.95 -2.29 -24.71
N LEU A 9 7.11 -2.99 -23.95
CA LEU A 9 6.40 -4.16 -24.47
C LEU A 9 5.41 -3.79 -25.59
N THR A 10 4.72 -2.66 -25.46
CA THR A 10 3.81 -2.15 -26.51
C THR A 10 4.56 -1.90 -27.80
N GLU A 11 5.73 -1.25 -27.75
CA GLU A 11 6.55 -0.95 -28.92
C GLU A 11 7.08 -2.23 -29.59
N ILE A 12 7.55 -3.20 -28.81
CA ILE A 12 8.13 -4.44 -29.33
C ILE A 12 7.06 -5.38 -29.91
N LEU A 13 5.91 -5.50 -29.24
CA LEU A 13 4.86 -6.47 -29.57
C LEU A 13 3.75 -5.88 -30.45
N ASP A 14 3.82 -4.59 -30.74
CA ASP A 14 2.79 -3.84 -31.46
C ASP A 14 1.37 -4.11 -30.91
N SER A 15 1.24 -3.98 -29.59
CA SER A 15 0.08 -4.46 -28.84
C SER A 15 -0.25 -3.53 -27.69
N ASN A 16 -1.50 -3.51 -27.25
CA ASN A 16 -1.88 -2.91 -25.99
C ASN A 16 -1.43 -3.79 -24.83
N VAL A 17 -0.84 -3.20 -23.80
CA VAL A 17 -0.27 -3.90 -22.65
C VAL A 17 -0.87 -3.40 -21.34
N LEU A 18 -1.27 -4.31 -20.47
CA LEU A 18 -1.84 -4.04 -19.18
C LEU A 18 -1.20 -4.94 -18.12
N VAL A 19 -0.78 -4.35 -17.01
CA VAL A 19 -0.30 -5.07 -15.81
C VAL A 19 -1.32 -4.91 -14.71
N VAL A 20 -1.84 -6.03 -14.22
CA VAL A 20 -2.85 -6.07 -13.15
C VAL A 20 -2.30 -6.84 -11.96
N SER A 21 -2.46 -6.31 -10.75
CA SER A 21 -2.10 -6.99 -9.51
C SER A 21 -3.07 -8.14 -9.21
N LYS A 22 -2.69 -9.04 -8.31
CA LYS A 22 -3.56 -10.12 -7.80
C LYS A 22 -4.92 -9.61 -7.28
N LYS A 23 -4.98 -8.38 -6.77
CA LYS A 23 -6.21 -7.74 -6.27
C LYS A 23 -7.02 -7.02 -7.38
N GLY A 24 -6.61 -7.14 -8.63
CA GLY A 24 -7.28 -6.48 -9.75
C GLY A 24 -6.89 -5.01 -9.96
N LYS A 25 -5.92 -4.47 -9.21
CA LYS A 25 -5.47 -3.10 -9.36
C LYS A 25 -4.58 -2.96 -10.60
N ILE A 26 -4.86 -1.96 -11.43
CA ILE A 26 -4.05 -1.63 -12.60
C ILE A 26 -2.76 -0.95 -12.13
N LEU A 27 -1.62 -1.58 -12.40
CA LEU A 27 -0.29 -1.10 -12.03
C LEU A 27 0.40 -0.36 -13.18
N GLY A 28 0.14 -0.78 -14.41
CA GLY A 28 0.68 -0.16 -15.59
C GLY A 28 -0.18 -0.43 -16.81
N VAL A 29 -0.20 0.51 -17.74
CA VAL A 29 -0.91 0.42 -19.01
C VAL A 29 -0.13 1.15 -20.08
N SER A 30 -0.10 0.60 -21.30
CA SER A 30 0.39 1.27 -22.49
C SER A 30 -0.47 0.90 -23.67
N LYS A 31 -0.71 1.86 -24.55
CA LYS A 31 -1.59 1.77 -25.71
C LYS A 31 -0.78 1.83 -26.98
N CYS A 32 -1.13 0.99 -27.93
CA CYS A 32 -0.63 1.02 -29.28
C CYS A 32 -1.62 1.78 -30.17
N ASP A 33 -1.14 2.74 -30.97
CA ASP A 33 -1.98 3.61 -31.78
C ASP A 33 -2.81 2.86 -32.86
N HIS A 34 -2.38 1.66 -33.20
CA HIS A 34 -3.01 0.83 -34.25
C HIS A 34 -3.99 -0.20 -33.70
N VAL A 35 -4.08 -0.33 -32.36
CA VAL A 35 -4.91 -1.32 -31.68
C VAL A 35 -6.10 -0.65 -31.02
N ARG A 36 -7.30 -1.12 -31.35
CA ARG A 36 -8.54 -0.61 -30.73
C ARG A 36 -8.51 -0.77 -29.20
N GLU A 37 -8.88 0.29 -28.52
CA GLU A 37 -9.00 0.25 -27.07
C GLU A 37 -10.27 -0.53 -26.66
N ILE A 38 -10.09 -1.48 -25.73
CA ILE A 38 -11.20 -2.13 -25.07
C ILE A 38 -11.54 -1.29 -23.83
N HIS A 39 -12.65 -0.55 -23.88
CA HIS A 39 -13.03 0.40 -22.84
C HIS A 39 -13.13 -0.24 -21.45
N GLU A 40 -13.54 -1.49 -21.35
CA GLU A 40 -13.64 -2.23 -20.10
C GLU A 40 -12.28 -2.51 -19.44
N LEU A 41 -11.18 -2.42 -20.20
CA LEU A 41 -9.81 -2.67 -19.72
C LEU A 41 -8.96 -1.40 -19.57
N ILE A 42 -9.16 -0.42 -20.42
CA ILE A 42 -8.19 0.69 -20.59
C ILE A 42 -8.77 2.05 -20.20
N THR A 43 -10.08 2.18 -20.00
CA THR A 43 -10.71 3.45 -19.58
C THR A 43 -10.32 3.87 -18.17
N GLU A 44 -9.84 2.95 -17.36
CA GLU A 44 -9.51 3.25 -15.99
C GLU A 44 -8.03 3.66 -15.83
N ALA A 45 -7.81 4.73 -15.07
CA ALA A 45 -6.46 5.22 -14.79
C ALA A 45 -5.65 4.20 -14.00
N VAL A 46 -4.33 4.25 -14.14
CA VAL A 46 -3.42 3.51 -13.26
C VAL A 46 -3.78 3.76 -11.80
N GLY A 47 -3.94 2.68 -11.04
CA GLY A 47 -4.39 2.73 -9.65
C GLY A 47 -5.85 2.33 -9.43
N SER A 48 -6.70 2.34 -10.46
CA SER A 48 -8.05 1.81 -10.41
C SER A 48 -8.07 0.28 -10.45
N HIS A 49 -9.25 -0.33 -10.37
CA HIS A 49 -9.41 -1.78 -10.36
C HIS A 49 -10.25 -2.22 -11.57
N ILE A 50 -9.82 -3.30 -12.21
CA ILE A 50 -10.64 -3.97 -13.24
C ILE A 50 -11.85 -4.64 -12.58
N ASP A 51 -12.82 -5.03 -13.39
CA ASP A 51 -13.99 -5.80 -12.93
C ASP A 51 -13.55 -7.07 -12.17
N SER A 52 -14.23 -7.38 -11.07
CA SER A 52 -13.88 -8.50 -10.21
C SER A 52 -14.00 -9.86 -10.88
N MET A 53 -15.02 -10.06 -11.74
CA MET A 53 -15.21 -11.31 -12.45
C MET A 53 -14.16 -11.49 -13.54
N LEU A 54 -13.76 -10.40 -14.21
CA LEU A 54 -12.64 -10.41 -15.15
C LEU A 54 -11.34 -10.76 -14.43
N ASN A 55 -11.09 -10.16 -13.27
CA ASN A 55 -9.90 -10.48 -12.46
C ASN A 55 -9.86 -11.95 -12.06
N GLU A 56 -10.96 -12.54 -11.61
CA GLU A 56 -11.04 -13.97 -11.28
C GLU A 56 -10.73 -14.87 -12.49
N ARG A 57 -11.24 -14.52 -13.66
CA ARG A 57 -10.95 -15.26 -14.91
C ARG A 57 -9.46 -15.15 -15.28
N LEU A 58 -8.86 -13.97 -15.17
CA LEU A 58 -7.43 -13.80 -15.40
C LEU A 58 -6.58 -14.59 -14.39
N LEU A 59 -6.97 -14.62 -13.13
CA LEU A 59 -6.27 -15.39 -12.09
C LEU A 59 -6.42 -16.91 -12.26
N SER A 60 -7.48 -17.38 -12.93
CA SER A 60 -7.64 -18.81 -13.25
C SER A 60 -6.67 -19.32 -14.30
N VAL A 61 -6.00 -18.41 -15.02
CA VAL A 61 -4.94 -18.76 -15.98
C VAL A 61 -3.66 -19.07 -15.20
N LEU A 62 -3.26 -20.35 -15.21
CA LEU A 62 -2.10 -20.86 -14.43
C LEU A 62 -0.81 -20.92 -15.24
N SER A 63 -0.87 -20.80 -16.55
CA SER A 63 0.28 -20.75 -17.46
C SER A 63 -0.03 -19.81 -18.61
N THR A 64 1.00 -19.31 -19.27
CA THR A 64 0.84 -18.43 -20.43
C THR A 64 -0.15 -19.04 -21.44
N LYS A 65 -1.13 -18.25 -21.83
CA LYS A 65 -2.10 -18.54 -22.87
C LYS A 65 -1.92 -17.57 -24.01
N GLU A 66 -1.63 -18.09 -25.18
CA GLU A 66 -1.47 -17.34 -26.40
C GLU A 66 -2.73 -17.38 -27.27
N ASN A 67 -2.89 -16.34 -28.08
CA ASN A 67 -3.98 -16.22 -29.06
C ASN A 67 -5.38 -16.52 -28.48
N VAL A 68 -5.61 -15.99 -27.27
CA VAL A 68 -6.89 -16.14 -26.57
C VAL A 68 -7.93 -15.24 -27.21
N ASN A 69 -9.08 -15.84 -27.61
CA ASN A 69 -10.24 -15.04 -28.00
C ASN A 69 -10.87 -14.40 -26.74
N LEU A 70 -10.95 -13.07 -26.76
CA LEU A 70 -11.40 -12.26 -25.61
C LEU A 70 -12.88 -12.47 -25.24
N GLU A 71 -13.71 -12.94 -26.15
CA GLU A 71 -15.10 -13.33 -25.82
C GLU A 71 -15.14 -14.41 -24.73
N THR A 72 -14.15 -15.31 -24.69
CA THR A 72 -14.04 -16.36 -23.66
C THR A 72 -13.81 -15.78 -22.26
N LEU A 73 -13.29 -14.54 -22.19
CA LEU A 73 -13.10 -13.81 -20.94
C LEU A 73 -14.34 -12.98 -20.54
N GLY A 74 -15.39 -13.01 -21.38
CA GLY A 74 -16.67 -12.37 -21.11
C GLY A 74 -16.82 -10.96 -21.65
N PHE A 75 -15.92 -10.54 -22.55
CA PHE A 75 -16.11 -9.31 -23.30
C PHE A 75 -17.19 -9.47 -24.36
N SER A 76 -17.88 -8.38 -24.69
CA SER A 76 -18.86 -8.39 -25.77
C SER A 76 -18.20 -8.60 -27.13
N ALA A 77 -18.76 -9.44 -27.98
CA ALA A 77 -18.22 -9.74 -29.31
C ALA A 77 -17.92 -8.49 -30.12
N ASP A 78 -18.80 -7.50 -30.10
CA ASP A 78 -18.64 -6.23 -30.84
C ASP A 78 -17.43 -5.40 -30.32
N ALA A 79 -17.09 -5.51 -29.03
CA ALA A 79 -15.98 -4.77 -28.45
C ALA A 79 -14.62 -5.38 -28.76
N VAL A 80 -14.57 -6.70 -29.01
CA VAL A 80 -13.33 -7.48 -29.13
C VAL A 80 -13.18 -8.19 -30.46
N GLU A 81 -13.95 -7.81 -31.47
CA GLU A 81 -13.90 -8.40 -32.80
C GLU A 81 -12.47 -8.35 -33.36
N GLY A 82 -11.95 -9.50 -33.80
CA GLY A 82 -10.60 -9.64 -34.32
C GLY A 82 -9.49 -9.57 -33.29
N CYS A 83 -9.80 -9.34 -31.99
CA CYS A 83 -8.78 -9.23 -30.96
C CYS A 83 -8.30 -10.61 -30.49
N GLN A 84 -6.97 -10.73 -30.36
CA GLN A 84 -6.28 -11.88 -29.79
C GLN A 84 -5.43 -11.40 -28.60
N ALA A 85 -5.34 -12.20 -27.56
CA ALA A 85 -4.54 -11.85 -26.37
C ALA A 85 -3.49 -12.89 -26.03
N ILE A 86 -2.42 -12.42 -25.36
CA ILE A 86 -1.55 -13.21 -24.50
C ILE A 86 -1.90 -12.87 -23.06
N ILE A 87 -2.10 -13.90 -22.27
CA ILE A 87 -2.36 -13.78 -20.84
C ILE A 87 -1.27 -14.54 -20.10
N THR A 88 -0.39 -13.82 -19.42
CA THR A 88 0.74 -14.42 -18.73
C THR A 88 0.60 -14.18 -17.22
N PRO A 89 0.58 -15.26 -16.41
CA PRO A 89 0.62 -15.16 -14.96
C PRO A 89 1.94 -14.56 -14.49
N ILE A 90 1.89 -13.60 -13.59
CA ILE A 90 3.07 -13.03 -12.93
C ILE A 90 3.27 -13.79 -11.62
N ASP A 91 4.14 -14.82 -11.67
CA ASP A 91 4.47 -15.68 -10.54
C ASP A 91 5.95 -15.55 -10.19
N ILE A 92 6.27 -15.21 -8.94
CA ILE A 92 7.64 -15.17 -8.45
C ILE A 92 7.74 -16.03 -7.19
N ALA A 93 8.72 -16.93 -7.17
CA ALA A 93 8.98 -17.83 -6.05
C ALA A 93 7.75 -18.65 -5.59
N GLY A 94 6.86 -18.98 -6.53
CA GLY A 94 5.63 -19.74 -6.25
C GLY A 94 4.46 -18.89 -5.73
N GLU A 95 4.62 -17.57 -5.67
CA GLU A 95 3.55 -16.66 -5.31
C GLU A 95 3.01 -15.92 -6.53
N ARG A 96 1.68 -15.96 -6.73
CA ARG A 96 0.99 -15.20 -7.75
C ARG A 96 0.92 -13.73 -7.34
N LEU A 97 1.57 -12.85 -8.10
CA LEU A 97 1.57 -11.40 -7.87
C LEU A 97 0.54 -10.66 -8.72
N GLY A 98 0.25 -11.18 -9.93
CA GLY A 98 -0.66 -10.51 -10.84
C GLY A 98 -0.77 -11.19 -12.20
N THR A 99 -1.20 -10.42 -13.20
CA THR A 99 -1.33 -10.87 -14.59
C THR A 99 -0.80 -9.80 -15.53
N LEU A 100 0.01 -10.21 -16.50
CA LEU A 100 0.35 -9.43 -17.67
C LEU A 100 -0.65 -9.78 -18.77
N PHE A 101 -1.37 -8.79 -19.26
CA PHE A 101 -2.38 -8.93 -20.29
C PHE A 101 -1.98 -8.09 -21.52
N ILE A 102 -1.83 -8.74 -22.64
CA ILE A 102 -1.38 -8.13 -23.90
C ILE A 102 -2.40 -8.48 -24.96
N TYR A 103 -2.84 -7.53 -25.77
CA TYR A 103 -3.76 -7.82 -26.85
C TYR A 103 -3.52 -6.94 -28.08
N LYS A 104 -3.79 -7.51 -29.24
CA LYS A 104 -3.76 -6.82 -30.56
C LYS A 104 -4.94 -7.27 -31.41
N GLN A 105 -5.18 -6.53 -32.49
CA GLN A 105 -6.28 -6.78 -33.41
C GLN A 105 -5.75 -7.32 -34.75
N ASP A 106 -6.55 -8.20 -35.39
CA ASP A 106 -6.32 -8.72 -36.76
C ASP A 106 -4.97 -9.42 -36.98
N ALA A 107 -4.32 -9.86 -35.89
CA ALA A 107 -3.05 -10.58 -35.98
C ALA A 107 -2.93 -11.63 -34.83
N THR A 108 -2.14 -12.66 -35.07
CA THR A 108 -1.80 -13.68 -34.07
C THR A 108 -0.40 -13.45 -33.51
N TYR A 109 -0.16 -13.97 -32.34
CA TYR A 109 1.14 -13.92 -31.69
C TYR A 109 2.02 -15.08 -32.14
N SER A 110 3.28 -14.76 -32.43
CA SER A 110 4.33 -15.73 -32.75
C SER A 110 4.96 -16.32 -31.47
N ILE A 111 5.80 -17.34 -31.63
CA ILE A 111 6.60 -17.90 -30.55
C ILE A 111 7.54 -16.84 -29.93
N ASP A 112 8.10 -15.96 -30.77
CA ASP A 112 8.99 -14.88 -30.29
C ASP A 112 8.23 -13.88 -29.44
N ASP A 113 6.99 -13.54 -29.81
CA ASP A 113 6.12 -12.67 -29.00
C ASP A 113 5.80 -13.30 -27.64
N ILE A 114 5.56 -14.62 -27.60
CA ILE A 114 5.30 -15.34 -26.36
C ILE A 114 6.54 -15.34 -25.45
N ILE A 115 7.72 -15.61 -26.01
CA ILE A 115 8.98 -15.54 -25.27
C ILE A 115 9.21 -14.15 -24.70
N LEU A 116 9.00 -13.09 -25.50
CA LEU A 116 9.15 -11.72 -25.04
C LEU A 116 8.15 -11.36 -23.94
N SER A 117 6.90 -11.84 -24.04
CA SER A 117 5.90 -11.62 -23.00
C SER A 117 6.28 -12.29 -21.67
N GLU A 118 6.86 -13.49 -21.71
CA GLU A 118 7.35 -14.21 -20.52
C GLU A 118 8.55 -13.50 -19.88
N TYR A 119 9.50 -12.99 -20.70
CA TYR A 119 10.58 -12.13 -20.18
C TYR A 119 10.05 -10.85 -19.56
N GLY A 120 9.09 -10.18 -20.24
CA GLY A 120 8.42 -9.00 -19.70
C GLY A 120 7.73 -9.30 -18.36
N THR A 121 7.09 -10.44 -18.26
CA THR A 121 6.46 -10.92 -17.02
C THR A 121 7.47 -11.09 -15.87
N ALA A 122 8.64 -11.65 -16.16
CA ALA A 122 9.69 -11.81 -15.17
C ALA A 122 10.19 -10.43 -14.65
N VAL A 123 10.39 -9.46 -15.55
CA VAL A 123 10.80 -8.10 -15.18
C VAL A 123 9.73 -7.41 -14.33
N VAL A 124 8.46 -7.48 -14.76
CA VAL A 124 7.32 -6.93 -14.01
C VAL A 124 7.21 -7.59 -12.63
N GLY A 125 7.35 -8.91 -12.57
CA GLY A 125 7.26 -9.68 -11.32
C GLY A 125 8.34 -9.31 -10.31
N LEU A 126 9.58 -9.13 -10.76
CA LEU A 126 10.68 -8.67 -9.92
C LEU A 126 10.43 -7.26 -9.37
N GLU A 127 9.87 -6.37 -10.19
CA GLU A 127 9.53 -5.01 -9.75
C GLU A 127 8.35 -4.99 -8.77
N MET A 128 7.35 -5.85 -8.99
CA MET A 128 6.26 -6.01 -8.03
C MET A 128 6.77 -6.50 -6.69
N LEU A 129 7.65 -7.50 -6.69
CA LEU A 129 8.26 -8.04 -5.48
C LEU A 129 9.09 -6.99 -4.76
N ARG A 130 9.87 -6.20 -5.51
CA ARG A 130 10.64 -5.08 -4.96
C ARG A 130 9.73 -4.06 -4.28
N SER A 131 8.65 -3.63 -4.95
CA SER A 131 7.69 -2.66 -4.39
C SER A 131 7.04 -3.16 -3.09
N VAL A 132 6.64 -4.43 -3.04
CA VAL A 132 6.08 -5.06 -1.83
C VAL A 132 7.11 -5.10 -0.70
N ASN A 133 8.37 -5.45 -1.01
CA ASN A 133 9.44 -5.49 0.00
C ASN A 133 9.79 -4.09 0.52
N GLU A 134 9.82 -3.07 -0.34
CA GLU A 134 10.07 -1.68 0.06
C GLU A 134 8.95 -1.16 0.97
N GLU A 135 7.68 -1.44 0.66
CA GLU A 135 6.53 -1.07 1.49
C GLU A 135 6.58 -1.75 2.87
N SER A 136 6.82 -3.07 2.90
CA SER A 136 6.97 -3.84 4.14
C SER A 136 8.16 -3.38 4.98
N ALA A 137 9.28 -3.04 4.35
CA ALA A 137 10.47 -2.52 5.05
C ALA A 137 10.19 -1.14 5.66
N GLU A 138 9.44 -0.28 4.97
CA GLU A 138 9.06 1.04 5.49
C GLU A 138 8.09 0.92 6.68
N GLU A 139 7.11 0.02 6.60
CA GLU A 139 6.20 -0.27 7.73
C GLU A 139 6.97 -0.78 8.96
N THR A 140 7.88 -1.75 8.76
CA THR A 140 8.74 -2.27 9.83
C THR A 140 9.62 -1.17 10.44
N ARG A 141 10.15 -0.27 9.61
CA ARG A 141 10.93 0.87 10.07
C ARG A 141 10.11 1.82 10.92
N LYS A 142 8.89 2.15 10.49
CA LYS A 142 7.96 2.98 11.26
C LYS A 142 7.65 2.37 12.63
N GLU A 143 7.39 1.07 12.67
CA GLU A 143 7.17 0.31 13.90
C GLU A 143 8.36 0.41 14.85
N HIS A 144 9.56 0.08 14.38
CA HIS A 144 10.78 0.11 15.19
C HIS A 144 11.07 1.50 15.76
N VAL A 145 10.86 2.57 14.99
CA VAL A 145 11.05 3.94 15.47
C VAL A 145 10.13 4.27 16.63
N VAL A 146 8.86 3.91 16.54
CA VAL A 146 7.88 4.15 17.60
C VAL A 146 8.20 3.31 18.84
N GLN A 147 8.49 2.03 18.69
CA GLN A 147 8.85 1.14 19.79
C GLN A 147 10.11 1.62 20.51
N ALA A 148 11.14 2.05 19.77
CA ALA A 148 12.35 2.62 20.33
C ALA A 148 12.06 3.91 21.11
N ALA A 149 11.23 4.80 20.59
CA ALA A 149 10.83 6.01 21.28
C ALA A 149 10.10 5.69 22.61
N ILE A 150 9.14 4.78 22.59
CA ILE A 150 8.38 4.36 23.77
C ILE A 150 9.30 3.72 24.82
N SER A 151 10.26 2.90 24.40
CA SER A 151 11.21 2.23 25.33
C SER A 151 12.07 3.20 26.13
N THR A 152 12.22 4.45 25.67
CA THR A 152 12.97 5.50 26.38
C THR A 152 12.16 6.21 27.47
N LEU A 153 10.83 6.01 27.48
CA LEU A 153 9.93 6.68 28.40
C LEU A 153 9.96 6.01 29.78
N SER A 154 9.90 6.81 30.83
CA SER A 154 9.49 6.34 32.16
C SER A 154 7.98 6.04 32.16
N PHE A 155 7.53 5.31 33.19
CA PHE A 155 6.09 5.00 33.34
C PHE A 155 5.20 6.26 33.31
N SER A 156 5.57 7.31 34.06
CA SER A 156 4.82 8.56 34.08
C SER A 156 4.87 9.33 32.74
N GLU A 157 5.97 9.21 31.99
CA GLU A 157 6.06 9.80 30.65
C GLU A 157 5.20 9.03 29.63
N LEU A 158 5.15 7.71 29.73
CA LEU A 158 4.30 6.87 28.89
C LEU A 158 2.81 7.17 29.15
N GLU A 159 2.40 7.27 30.43
CA GLU A 159 1.06 7.66 30.82
C GLU A 159 0.71 9.05 30.27
N ALA A 160 1.64 10.01 30.36
CA ALA A 160 1.48 11.34 29.76
C ALA A 160 1.24 11.26 28.25
N ILE A 161 2.02 10.47 27.52
CA ILE A 161 1.89 10.31 26.05
C ILE A 161 0.53 9.70 25.70
N ILE A 162 0.08 8.65 26.38
CA ILE A 162 -1.24 8.05 26.15
C ILE A 162 -2.35 9.10 26.29
N HIS A 163 -2.31 9.91 27.35
CA HIS A 163 -3.31 10.95 27.56
C HIS A 163 -3.22 12.09 26.53
N ILE A 164 -2.02 12.48 26.13
CA ILE A 164 -1.79 13.48 25.09
C ILE A 164 -2.43 13.03 23.76
N PHE A 165 -2.19 11.80 23.33
CA PHE A 165 -2.71 11.28 22.07
C PHE A 165 -4.23 11.09 22.10
N LYS A 166 -4.80 10.74 23.23
CA LYS A 166 -6.27 10.72 23.43
C LYS A 166 -6.90 12.11 23.30
N GLU A 167 -6.25 13.13 23.87
CA GLU A 167 -6.77 14.51 23.83
C GLU A 167 -6.57 15.13 22.45
N LEU A 168 -5.52 14.74 21.71
CA LEU A 168 -5.22 15.21 20.37
C LEU A 168 -6.35 14.83 19.37
N ASN A 169 -6.99 13.67 19.58
CA ASN A 169 -8.12 13.15 18.81
C ASN A 169 -7.95 13.28 17.27
N GLY A 170 -6.72 12.99 16.78
CA GLY A 170 -6.36 13.09 15.38
C GLY A 170 -4.85 13.14 15.18
N THR A 171 -4.44 13.48 13.97
CA THR A 171 -3.02 13.52 13.58
C THR A 171 -2.32 14.83 13.93
N GLU A 172 -3.07 15.88 14.27
CA GLU A 172 -2.52 17.18 14.66
C GLU A 172 -3.48 17.98 15.54
N GLY A 173 -2.94 18.86 16.39
CA GLY A 173 -3.75 19.72 17.25
C GLY A 173 -2.92 20.56 18.22
N ILE A 174 -3.61 21.43 18.98
CA ILE A 174 -3.00 22.27 20.02
C ILE A 174 -3.35 21.70 21.39
N LEU A 175 -2.34 21.51 22.21
CA LEU A 175 -2.44 20.94 23.53
C LEU A 175 -1.87 21.88 24.60
N VAL A 176 -2.59 22.02 25.69
CA VAL A 176 -2.14 22.82 26.84
C VAL A 176 -1.54 21.87 27.88
N ALA A 177 -0.20 21.75 27.91
CA ALA A 177 0.51 20.79 28.77
C ALA A 177 0.13 20.87 30.25
N SER A 178 -0.19 22.07 30.80
CA SER A 178 -0.64 22.22 32.18
C SER A 178 -2.00 21.57 32.42
N LYS A 179 -2.94 21.68 31.47
CA LYS A 179 -4.27 21.04 31.61
C LYS A 179 -4.17 19.50 31.61
N VAL A 180 -3.29 18.96 30.76
CA VAL A 180 -3.05 17.51 30.73
C VAL A 180 -2.38 17.08 32.03
N ALA A 181 -1.37 17.83 32.50
CA ALA A 181 -0.67 17.57 33.74
C ALA A 181 -1.61 17.52 34.95
N ASP A 182 -2.49 18.51 35.08
CA ASP A 182 -3.47 18.62 36.15
C ASP A 182 -4.49 17.46 36.13
N ARG A 183 -4.88 16.99 34.93
CA ARG A 183 -5.84 15.88 34.79
C ARG A 183 -5.27 14.51 35.15
N VAL A 184 -4.00 14.31 34.80
CA VAL A 184 -3.31 13.02 35.01
C VAL A 184 -2.60 12.95 36.35
N GLY A 185 -2.46 14.10 37.06
CA GLY A 185 -1.76 14.16 38.34
C GLY A 185 -0.23 14.11 38.21
N ILE A 186 0.30 14.53 37.08
CA ILE A 186 1.75 14.59 36.80
C ILE A 186 2.23 16.01 36.65
N THR A 187 3.55 16.24 36.63
CA THR A 187 4.09 17.58 36.46
C THR A 187 4.20 17.97 34.97
N ARG A 188 4.08 19.28 34.68
CA ARG A 188 4.29 19.81 33.32
C ARG A 188 5.64 19.39 32.73
N SER A 189 6.67 19.27 33.54
CA SER A 189 8.01 18.86 33.11
C SER A 189 8.04 17.44 32.54
N VAL A 190 7.27 16.52 33.12
CA VAL A 190 7.15 15.14 32.60
C VAL A 190 6.54 15.17 31.18
N ILE A 191 5.47 15.93 30.97
CA ILE A 191 4.86 16.09 29.64
C ILE A 191 5.85 16.66 28.61
N VAL A 192 6.54 17.74 28.98
CA VAL A 192 7.52 18.38 28.08
C VAL A 192 8.67 17.44 27.73
N ASN A 193 9.16 16.67 28.71
CA ASN A 193 10.22 15.67 28.47
C ASN A 193 9.72 14.53 27.57
N ALA A 194 8.53 14.02 27.79
CA ALA A 194 7.94 12.98 26.97
C ALA A 194 7.78 13.44 25.49
N LEU A 195 7.21 14.63 25.29
CA LEU A 195 7.10 15.22 23.94
C LEU A 195 8.46 15.43 23.27
N ARG A 196 9.48 15.91 24.00
CA ARG A 196 10.82 16.10 23.46
C ARG A 196 11.46 14.77 23.03
N LYS A 197 11.25 13.68 23.79
CA LYS A 197 11.75 12.35 23.41
C LYS A 197 11.09 11.85 22.12
N PHE A 198 9.78 12.04 21.98
CA PHE A 198 9.05 11.67 20.77
C PHE A 198 9.43 12.54 19.56
N GLU A 199 9.66 13.82 19.76
CA GLU A 199 10.15 14.72 18.73
C GLU A 199 11.57 14.34 18.30
N SER A 200 12.47 14.07 19.25
CA SER A 200 13.85 13.64 18.96
C SER A 200 13.90 12.29 18.21
N ALA A 201 12.93 11.42 18.42
CA ALA A 201 12.78 10.16 17.71
C ALA A 201 12.10 10.32 16.34
N GLY A 202 11.61 11.52 15.98
CA GLY A 202 10.90 11.76 14.73
C GLY A 202 9.49 11.18 14.68
N VAL A 203 8.89 10.86 15.83
CA VAL A 203 7.49 10.36 15.92
C VAL A 203 6.49 11.50 15.78
N ILE A 204 6.82 12.66 16.35
CA ILE A 204 6.00 13.89 16.29
C ILE A 204 6.86 15.09 15.91
N GLU A 205 6.21 16.15 15.46
CA GLU A 205 6.73 17.51 15.43
C GLU A 205 5.98 18.35 16.48
N SER A 206 6.71 19.15 17.28
CA SER A 206 6.09 20.02 18.26
C SER A 206 6.52 21.48 18.08
N ARG A 207 5.56 22.41 18.23
CA ARG A 207 5.84 23.85 18.16
C ARG A 207 5.12 24.57 19.28
N SER A 208 5.87 25.38 20.02
CA SER A 208 5.26 26.24 21.05
C SER A 208 4.43 27.37 20.41
N SER A 209 3.16 27.45 20.79
CA SER A 209 2.23 28.53 20.39
C SER A 209 2.01 29.55 21.50
N GLY A 210 2.99 29.75 22.38
CA GLY A 210 2.95 30.69 23.48
C GLY A 210 1.83 30.37 24.48
N MET A 211 0.98 31.34 24.77
CA MET A 211 -0.15 31.20 25.72
C MET A 211 -1.23 30.23 25.23
N LYS A 212 -1.27 29.90 23.93
CA LYS A 212 -2.26 28.97 23.34
C LYS A 212 -1.92 27.52 23.57
N GLY A 213 -0.68 27.18 23.97
CA GLY A 213 -0.22 25.81 24.19
C GLY A 213 0.87 25.36 23.24
N THR A 214 0.97 24.04 23.05
CA THR A 214 1.91 23.41 22.13
C THR A 214 1.14 22.77 20.97
N TYR A 215 1.46 23.17 19.76
CA TYR A 215 0.98 22.47 18.56
C TYR A 215 1.77 21.21 18.39
N ILE A 216 1.08 20.09 18.12
CA ILE A 216 1.66 18.77 17.90
C ILE A 216 1.14 18.26 16.56
N LYS A 217 2.05 17.71 15.76
CA LYS A 217 1.75 17.00 14.52
C LYS A 217 2.39 15.61 14.58
N VAL A 218 1.61 14.60 14.32
CA VAL A 218 2.09 13.20 14.25
C VAL A 218 2.75 12.98 12.90
N LEU A 219 4.01 12.51 12.90
CA LEU A 219 4.79 12.19 11.71
C LEU A 219 4.80 10.69 11.42
N ASN A 220 4.63 9.86 12.46
CA ASN A 220 4.60 8.42 12.37
C ASN A 220 3.28 7.90 12.96
N ASP A 221 2.37 7.53 12.09
CA ASP A 221 1.00 7.09 12.42
C ASP A 221 0.93 5.76 13.16
N TYR A 222 1.96 4.92 13.07
CA TYR A 222 2.07 3.67 13.81
C TYR A 222 1.98 3.87 15.34
N VAL A 223 2.27 5.08 15.82
CA VAL A 223 2.17 5.44 17.24
C VAL A 223 0.78 5.18 17.82
N PHE A 224 -0.27 5.39 17.06
CA PHE A 224 -1.65 5.14 17.53
C PHE A 224 -1.88 3.65 17.81
N THR A 225 -1.47 2.79 16.89
CA THR A 225 -1.59 1.32 17.04
C THR A 225 -0.80 0.82 18.25
N GLU A 226 0.42 1.31 18.42
CA GLU A 226 1.29 0.85 19.52
C GLU A 226 0.80 1.34 20.89
N LEU A 227 0.33 2.60 21.00
CA LEU A 227 -0.24 3.12 22.24
C LEU A 227 -1.53 2.39 22.62
N GLU A 228 -2.40 2.08 21.68
CA GLU A 228 -3.61 1.28 21.91
C GLU A 228 -3.27 -0.14 22.41
N ARG A 229 -2.26 -0.77 21.80
CA ARG A 229 -1.75 -2.08 22.25
C ARG A 229 -1.26 -2.05 23.70
N ILE A 230 -0.47 -1.04 24.05
CA ILE A 230 0.07 -0.88 25.40
C ILE A 230 -1.05 -0.62 26.40
N GLU A 231 -2.00 0.24 26.08
CA GLU A 231 -3.14 0.55 26.95
C GLU A 231 -3.97 -0.70 27.23
N ASN A 232 -4.26 -1.49 26.21
CA ASN A 232 -4.97 -2.76 26.38
C ASN A 232 -4.19 -3.72 27.31
N CYS A 233 -2.87 -3.82 27.17
CA CYS A 233 -2.04 -4.62 28.06
C CYS A 233 -2.09 -4.11 29.51
N LEU A 234 -2.05 -2.80 29.73
CA LEU A 234 -2.11 -2.20 31.08
C LEU A 234 -3.46 -2.45 31.77
N LEU A 235 -4.56 -2.44 31.02
CA LEU A 235 -5.89 -2.74 31.55
C LEU A 235 -6.01 -4.20 32.04
N TYR A 236 -5.36 -5.15 31.37
CA TYR A 236 -5.38 -6.57 31.75
C TYR A 236 -4.41 -6.91 32.88
N THR A 237 -3.41 -6.08 33.20
CA THR A 237 -2.44 -6.29 34.29
C THR A 237 -2.83 -5.60 35.60
N SER A 238 -3.92 -4.84 35.64
CA SER A 238 -4.44 -4.28 36.86
C SER A 238 -4.99 -5.45 37.76
N PRO A 239 -4.52 -5.59 39.01
CA PRO A 239 -5.00 -6.65 39.88
C PRO A 239 -6.52 -6.53 40.07
N SER A 240 -7.19 -7.68 39.94
CA SER A 240 -8.64 -7.76 40.14
C SER A 240 -8.98 -7.29 41.57
N PRO A 241 -10.07 -6.51 41.79
CA PRO A 241 -10.51 -6.08 43.12
C PRO A 241 -10.91 -7.21 44.04
N ARG A 242 -10.69 -8.48 43.66
CA ARG A 242 -11.07 -9.67 44.44
C ARG A 242 -9.94 -10.27 45.28
N ASP A 243 -8.74 -9.70 45.25
CA ASP A 243 -7.58 -10.18 46.01
C ASP A 243 -7.18 -9.22 47.17
N ALA A 244 -8.13 -8.41 47.65
CA ALA A 244 -7.96 -7.57 48.82
C ALA A 244 -8.93 -8.02 49.94
#